data_2913fa9aa174670b322ba304acad0786
#
_entry.id   2913fa9aa174670b322ba304acad0786
#
_cell.length_a   1.000
_cell.length_b   1.000
_cell.length_c   1.000
_cell.angle_alpha   90.00
_cell.angle_beta   90.00
_cell.angle_gamma   90.00
#
_symmetry.space_group_name_H-M   'P 1'
#
loop_
_entity.id
_entity.type
_entity.pdbx_description
1 polymer ?
#
loop_
_entity_poly.entity_id
_entity_poly.type
_entity_poly.pdbx_seq_one_letter_code
_entity_poly.pdbx_strand_id
1 'polypeptide(L)'
;MNQTSTAPHPVLGVLGGIGPMSTVYFYEMITAHTKAEKDQDHLDIVISSRATTPDRSAFILGESSEDPFSVMERDAEMLVRYGATVLAIPCNTAHYFYERLQRSLPVPVLNMIQLTVQAAKAGGCQKLGILATTGTVATCSYQRMCAAEGIGCAVPCEADQAALMDQIIYGQIKSGKPVDMDLFGRIADGLKAQGCQRAVLGCTELSLIKRDYGLDHFFIDSSEVLAKATIEACGKTPVGFDF
;
A
#
# COMPACT_ATOMS: atom_id res chain seq x y z
N MET A 1 -30.25 -26.79 23.26
CA MET A 1 -29.73 -26.35 21.94
C MET A 1 -29.01 -25.03 22.18
N ASN A 2 -27.69 -25.09 22.38
CA ASN A 2 -26.87 -23.89 22.50
C ASN A 2 -26.73 -23.25 21.14
N GLN A 3 -27.42 -22.14 20.92
CA GLN A 3 -27.06 -21.22 19.81
C GLN A 3 -25.75 -20.58 20.21
N THR A 4 -24.65 -21.12 19.72
CA THR A 4 -23.39 -20.38 19.63
C THR A 4 -23.64 -19.22 18.70
N SER A 5 -23.74 -18.00 19.23
CA SER A 5 -23.71 -16.76 18.49
C SER A 5 -22.34 -16.70 17.79
N THR A 6 -22.26 -17.23 16.59
CA THR A 6 -21.10 -17.00 15.72
C THR A 6 -21.22 -15.58 15.19
N ALA A 7 -20.48 -14.64 15.79
CA ALA A 7 -20.18 -13.40 15.08
C ALA A 7 -19.72 -13.78 13.66
N PRO A 8 -20.15 -13.06 12.62
CA PRO A 8 -19.76 -13.38 11.26
C PRO A 8 -18.23 -13.42 11.19
N HIS A 9 -17.71 -14.50 10.60
CA HIS A 9 -16.26 -14.67 10.40
C HIS A 9 -15.74 -13.48 9.56
N PRO A 10 -14.70 -12.77 9.99
CA PRO A 10 -14.20 -11.64 9.19
C PRO A 10 -13.76 -12.12 7.81
N VAL A 11 -14.19 -11.42 6.76
CA VAL A 11 -13.81 -11.65 5.37
C VAL A 11 -13.10 -10.41 4.85
N LEU A 12 -11.90 -10.59 4.35
CA LEU A 12 -11.14 -9.53 3.71
C LEU A 12 -11.62 -9.31 2.28
N GLY A 13 -11.93 -8.09 1.90
CA GLY A 13 -12.05 -7.66 0.52
C GLY A 13 -10.79 -6.93 0.06
N VAL A 14 -10.19 -7.39 -1.04
CA VAL A 14 -9.03 -6.72 -1.65
C VAL A 14 -9.46 -6.02 -2.92
N LEU A 15 -9.41 -4.69 -2.93
CA LEU A 15 -9.61 -3.87 -4.11
C LEU A 15 -8.27 -3.74 -4.86
N GLY A 16 -8.03 -4.70 -5.74
CA GLY A 16 -6.75 -4.95 -6.41
C GLY A 16 -6.77 -4.70 -7.92
N GLY A 17 -5.73 -5.21 -8.60
CA GLY A 17 -5.51 -5.03 -10.03
C GLY A 17 -4.84 -3.71 -10.41
N ILE A 18 -4.49 -2.89 -9.43
CA ILE A 18 -3.96 -1.53 -9.55
C ILE A 18 -2.57 -1.33 -8.87
N GLY A 19 -1.47 -2.11 -9.13
CA GLY A 19 -1.15 -3.03 -10.20
C GLY A 19 -1.41 -4.50 -9.89
N PRO A 20 -1.51 -5.31 -10.92
CA PRO A 20 -1.79 -6.72 -10.76
C PRO A 20 -0.74 -7.51 -9.97
N MET A 21 0.54 -7.32 -10.28
CA MET A 21 1.61 -8.01 -9.55
C MET A 21 1.71 -7.60 -8.08
N SER A 22 1.46 -6.33 -7.77
CA SER A 22 1.37 -5.86 -6.38
C SER A 22 0.21 -6.52 -5.62
N THR A 23 -0.89 -6.80 -6.32
CA THR A 23 -2.05 -7.52 -5.74
C THR A 23 -1.70 -8.98 -5.45
N VAL A 24 -1.01 -9.66 -6.38
CA VAL A 24 -0.53 -11.04 -6.18
C VAL A 24 0.42 -11.10 -5.00
N TYR A 25 1.41 -10.20 -4.96
CA TYR A 25 2.38 -10.15 -3.87
C TYR A 25 1.73 -9.82 -2.51
N PHE A 26 0.71 -8.95 -2.50
CA PHE A 26 -0.04 -8.65 -1.28
C PHE A 26 -0.78 -9.89 -0.75
N TYR A 27 -1.39 -10.69 -1.62
CA TYR A 27 -2.03 -11.93 -1.24
C TYR A 27 -1.03 -12.97 -0.72
N GLU A 28 0.11 -13.14 -1.41
CA GLU A 28 1.21 -14.00 -0.97
C GLU A 28 1.70 -13.58 0.43
N MET A 29 1.91 -12.29 0.64
CA MET A 29 2.37 -11.73 1.91
C MET A 29 1.39 -12.01 3.05
N ILE A 30 0.10 -11.77 2.85
CA ILE A 30 -0.93 -12.09 3.86
C ILE A 30 -0.89 -13.59 4.20
N THR A 31 -0.81 -14.45 3.19
CA THR A 31 -0.79 -15.89 3.39
C THR A 31 0.47 -16.34 4.13
N ALA A 32 1.65 -15.87 3.71
CA ALA A 32 2.93 -16.25 4.31
C ALA A 32 3.10 -15.74 5.75
N HIS A 33 2.50 -14.59 6.06
CA HIS A 33 2.68 -13.91 7.35
C HIS A 33 1.48 -14.05 8.31
N THR A 34 0.52 -14.91 8.01
CA THR A 34 -0.52 -15.30 8.94
C THR A 34 -0.06 -16.52 9.74
N LYS A 35 -0.10 -16.44 11.08
CA LYS A 35 0.16 -17.62 11.92
C LYS A 35 -0.94 -18.67 11.67
N ALA A 36 -0.59 -19.75 11.00
CA ALA A 36 -1.49 -20.83 10.61
C ALA A 36 -0.79 -22.19 10.73
N GLU A 37 -1.50 -23.21 11.19
CA GLU A 37 -1.04 -24.61 11.22
C GLU A 37 -1.75 -25.45 10.14
N LYS A 38 -2.86 -24.95 9.60
CA LYS A 38 -3.69 -25.58 8.56
C LYS A 38 -4.44 -24.51 7.75
N ASP A 39 -4.97 -24.89 6.59
CA ASP A 39 -5.65 -23.96 5.68
C ASP A 39 -6.77 -23.15 6.35
N GLN A 40 -7.54 -23.77 7.27
CA GLN A 40 -8.65 -23.12 7.97
C GLN A 40 -8.23 -22.04 8.98
N ASP A 41 -6.94 -21.91 9.26
CA ASP A 41 -6.40 -20.90 10.14
C ASP A 41 -6.11 -19.58 9.40
N HIS A 42 -6.06 -19.61 8.04
CA HIS A 42 -5.88 -18.45 7.21
C HIS A 42 -7.12 -17.54 7.15
N LEU A 43 -6.98 -16.41 6.47
CA LEU A 43 -8.08 -15.46 6.24
C LEU A 43 -8.99 -15.96 5.10
N ASP A 44 -10.29 -15.70 5.23
CA ASP A 44 -11.20 -15.74 4.09
C ASP A 44 -11.05 -14.45 3.29
N ILE A 45 -10.73 -14.54 1.99
CA ILE A 45 -10.36 -13.40 1.15
C ILE A 45 -11.16 -13.42 -0.15
N VAL A 46 -11.70 -12.26 -0.52
CA VAL A 46 -12.28 -12.00 -1.84
C VAL A 46 -11.46 -10.90 -2.52
N ILE A 47 -10.97 -11.15 -3.72
CA ILE A 47 -10.12 -10.21 -4.46
C ILE A 47 -10.82 -9.78 -5.74
N SER A 48 -11.01 -8.45 -5.93
CA SER A 48 -11.28 -7.86 -7.24
C SER A 48 -9.94 -7.45 -7.86
N SER A 49 -9.52 -8.09 -8.94
CA SER A 49 -8.29 -7.73 -9.65
C SER A 49 -8.63 -7.10 -10.99
N ARG A 50 -8.94 -5.80 -10.99
CA ARG A 50 -9.33 -5.05 -12.20
C ARG A 50 -8.15 -4.24 -12.75
N ALA A 51 -7.43 -4.81 -13.69
CA ALA A 51 -6.29 -4.13 -14.35
C ALA A 51 -6.72 -2.97 -15.28
N THR A 52 -7.99 -2.96 -15.71
CA THR A 52 -8.56 -1.91 -16.58
C THR A 52 -9.05 -0.68 -15.81
N THR A 53 -8.81 -0.59 -14.49
CA THR A 53 -9.08 0.63 -13.72
C THR A 53 -8.23 1.79 -14.26
N PRO A 54 -8.82 2.96 -14.59
CA PRO A 54 -8.10 4.10 -15.15
C PRO A 54 -6.87 4.48 -14.31
N ASP A 55 -5.84 5.04 -14.95
CA ASP A 55 -4.61 5.41 -14.24
C ASP A 55 -4.86 6.53 -13.23
N ARG A 56 -4.52 6.25 -11.98
CA ARG A 56 -4.74 7.15 -10.84
C ARG A 56 -3.83 8.36 -10.88
N SER A 57 -2.56 8.18 -11.29
CA SER A 57 -1.62 9.29 -11.40
C SER A 57 -1.99 10.22 -12.54
N ALA A 58 -2.32 9.69 -13.72
CA ALA A 58 -2.73 10.48 -14.86
C ALA A 58 -4.00 11.30 -14.55
N PHE A 59 -4.98 10.70 -13.84
CA PHE A 59 -6.17 11.42 -13.40
C PHE A 59 -5.85 12.54 -12.40
N ILE A 60 -5.04 12.24 -11.38
CA ILE A 60 -4.66 13.21 -10.33
C ILE A 60 -3.88 14.39 -10.92
N LEU A 61 -3.02 14.13 -11.90
CA LEU A 61 -2.20 15.16 -12.56
C LEU A 61 -2.96 15.93 -13.66
N GLY A 62 -4.21 15.56 -13.95
CA GLY A 62 -5.01 16.19 -15.01
C GLY A 62 -4.62 15.78 -16.44
N GLU A 63 -3.83 14.72 -16.57
CA GLU A 63 -3.40 14.15 -17.87
C GLU A 63 -4.49 13.25 -18.49
N SER A 64 -5.43 12.78 -17.67
CA SER A 64 -6.59 12.01 -18.09
C SER A 64 -7.85 12.51 -17.39
N SER A 65 -8.97 12.53 -18.12
CA SER A 65 -10.30 12.82 -17.58
C SER A 65 -11.04 11.57 -17.08
N GLU A 66 -10.47 10.38 -17.26
CA GLU A 66 -11.07 9.12 -16.83
C GLU A 66 -10.97 8.95 -15.31
N ASP A 67 -12.09 9.25 -14.58
CA ASP A 67 -12.13 9.13 -13.11
C ASP A 67 -12.11 7.65 -12.67
N PRO A 68 -11.05 7.20 -11.97
CA PRO A 68 -10.99 5.82 -11.48
C PRO A 68 -12.00 5.49 -10.40
N PHE A 69 -12.55 6.51 -9.73
CA PHE A 69 -13.37 6.35 -8.53
C PHE A 69 -14.60 5.49 -8.76
N SER A 70 -15.37 5.75 -9.84
CA SER A 70 -16.61 5.03 -10.12
C SER A 70 -16.40 3.52 -10.33
N VAL A 71 -15.26 3.16 -10.90
CA VAL A 71 -14.85 1.77 -11.10
C VAL A 71 -14.45 1.14 -9.77
N MET A 72 -13.65 1.86 -8.97
CA MET A 72 -13.19 1.41 -7.66
C MET A 72 -14.36 1.23 -6.68
N GLU A 73 -15.29 2.19 -6.65
CA GLU A 73 -16.49 2.16 -5.80
C GLU A 73 -17.37 0.94 -6.12
N ARG A 74 -17.68 0.72 -7.40
CA ARG A 74 -18.46 -0.44 -7.84
C ARG A 74 -17.81 -1.77 -7.44
N ASP A 75 -16.49 -1.90 -7.63
CA ASP A 75 -15.78 -3.11 -7.27
C ASP A 75 -15.73 -3.30 -5.73
N ALA A 76 -15.57 -2.23 -4.98
CA ALA A 76 -15.65 -2.27 -3.52
C ALA A 76 -17.04 -2.67 -3.01
N GLU A 77 -18.13 -2.14 -3.61
CA GLU A 77 -19.50 -2.59 -3.31
C GLU A 77 -19.71 -4.07 -3.63
N MET A 78 -19.13 -4.56 -4.73
CA MET A 78 -19.21 -5.99 -5.07
C MET A 78 -18.50 -6.84 -4.01
N LEU A 79 -17.32 -6.43 -3.54
CA LEU A 79 -16.61 -7.13 -2.46
C LEU A 79 -17.47 -7.19 -1.18
N VAL A 80 -18.13 -6.09 -0.81
CA VAL A 80 -19.05 -6.06 0.33
C VAL A 80 -20.24 -7.00 0.12
N ARG A 81 -20.83 -7.03 -1.08
CA ARG A 81 -21.92 -7.98 -1.40
C ARG A 81 -21.48 -9.45 -1.35
N TYR A 82 -20.21 -9.74 -1.62
CA TYR A 82 -19.61 -11.07 -1.42
C TYR A 82 -19.30 -11.39 0.04
N GLY A 83 -19.57 -10.48 0.96
CA GLY A 83 -19.43 -10.71 2.39
C GLY A 83 -18.17 -10.11 3.01
N ALA A 84 -17.41 -9.29 2.28
CA ALA A 84 -16.25 -8.60 2.86
C ALA A 84 -16.70 -7.70 4.03
N THR A 85 -16.02 -7.83 5.17
CA THR A 85 -16.28 -7.08 6.40
C THR A 85 -15.25 -6.00 6.67
N VAL A 86 -14.14 -6.04 5.92
CA VAL A 86 -13.06 -5.03 5.91
C VAL A 86 -12.44 -5.01 4.52
N LEU A 87 -12.03 -3.83 4.05
CA LEU A 87 -11.39 -3.67 2.74
C LEU A 87 -9.95 -3.20 2.86
N ALA A 88 -9.09 -3.72 1.99
CA ALA A 88 -7.72 -3.26 1.78
C ALA A 88 -7.50 -2.88 0.32
N ILE A 89 -6.73 -1.82 0.09
CA ILE A 89 -6.37 -1.31 -1.23
C ILE A 89 -4.84 -1.31 -1.33
N PRO A 90 -4.21 -2.34 -1.93
CA PRO A 90 -2.76 -2.39 -2.06
C PRO A 90 -2.27 -1.45 -3.18
N CYS A 91 -2.51 -0.15 -3.01
CA CYS A 91 -2.11 0.92 -3.93
C CYS A 91 -2.10 2.26 -3.21
N ASN A 92 -0.91 2.85 -3.03
CA ASN A 92 -0.79 4.15 -2.36
C ASN A 92 -1.52 5.27 -3.10
N THR A 93 -1.36 5.37 -4.42
CA THR A 93 -2.00 6.42 -5.23
C THR A 93 -3.53 6.36 -5.17
N ALA A 94 -4.10 5.16 -5.05
CA ALA A 94 -5.54 4.97 -4.92
C ALA A 94 -6.11 5.54 -3.61
N HIS A 95 -5.27 5.75 -2.59
CA HIS A 95 -5.69 6.39 -1.33
C HIS A 95 -6.05 7.88 -1.48
N TYR A 96 -5.79 8.49 -2.64
CA TYR A 96 -6.41 9.77 -3.01
C TYR A 96 -7.95 9.71 -2.92
N PHE A 97 -8.54 8.56 -3.22
CA PHE A 97 -9.98 8.32 -3.18
C PHE A 97 -10.49 7.77 -1.84
N TYR A 98 -9.61 7.58 -0.84
CA TYR A 98 -9.94 6.92 0.42
C TYR A 98 -11.17 7.50 1.10
N GLU A 99 -11.22 8.83 1.29
CA GLU A 99 -12.34 9.50 1.98
C GLU A 99 -13.68 9.33 1.24
N ARG A 100 -13.64 9.31 -0.10
CA ARG A 100 -14.85 9.09 -0.91
C ARG A 100 -15.32 7.64 -0.77
N LEU A 101 -14.41 6.68 -0.87
CA LEU A 101 -14.71 5.25 -0.72
C LEU A 101 -15.23 4.95 0.69
N GLN A 102 -14.55 5.44 1.75
CA GLN A 102 -14.97 5.16 3.12
C GLN A 102 -16.38 5.69 3.41
N ARG A 103 -16.77 6.83 2.79
CA ARG A 103 -18.12 7.38 2.97
C ARG A 103 -19.21 6.61 2.23
N SER A 104 -18.88 5.94 1.13
CA SER A 104 -19.86 5.17 0.34
C SER A 104 -20.06 3.74 0.83
N LEU A 105 -19.17 3.24 1.72
CA LEU A 105 -19.14 1.83 2.11
C LEU A 105 -19.53 1.63 3.57
N PRO A 106 -20.31 0.56 3.88
CA PRO A 106 -20.74 0.24 5.25
C PRO A 106 -19.66 -0.48 6.08
N VAL A 107 -18.50 -0.81 5.48
CA VAL A 107 -17.40 -1.52 6.11
C VAL A 107 -16.15 -0.65 6.14
N PRO A 108 -15.24 -0.86 7.11
CA PRO A 108 -14.00 -0.09 7.16
C PRO A 108 -13.09 -0.40 5.97
N VAL A 109 -12.44 0.65 5.45
CA VAL A 109 -11.34 0.57 4.50
C VAL A 109 -10.05 0.88 5.26
N LEU A 110 -9.06 -0.01 5.22
CA LEU A 110 -7.78 0.21 5.89
C LEU A 110 -6.99 1.31 5.16
N ASN A 111 -6.60 2.35 5.89
CA ASN A 111 -5.83 3.46 5.32
C ASN A 111 -4.32 3.14 5.35
N MET A 112 -3.80 2.63 4.23
CA MET A 112 -2.40 2.24 4.08
C MET A 112 -1.42 3.37 4.41
N ILE A 113 -1.71 4.61 4.01
CA ILE A 113 -0.84 5.77 4.24
C ILE A 113 -0.78 6.10 5.74
N GLN A 114 -1.94 6.17 6.39
CA GLN A 114 -2.02 6.41 7.84
C GLN A 114 -1.28 5.35 8.62
N LEU A 115 -1.56 4.09 8.36
CA LEU A 115 -0.93 2.95 9.02
C LEU A 115 0.59 2.98 8.88
N THR A 116 1.08 3.31 7.67
CA THR A 116 2.53 3.36 7.40
C THR A 116 3.22 4.49 8.16
N VAL A 117 2.63 5.69 8.20
CA VAL A 117 3.19 6.81 8.95
C VAL A 117 3.18 6.53 10.45
N GLN A 118 2.10 5.92 10.96
CA GLN A 118 2.01 5.50 12.36
C GLN A 118 3.05 4.43 12.73
N ALA A 119 3.28 3.45 11.85
CA ALA A 119 4.32 2.44 12.05
C ALA A 119 5.72 3.07 12.06
N ALA A 120 6.01 3.99 11.13
CA ALA A 120 7.28 4.72 11.12
C ALA A 120 7.50 5.51 12.42
N LYS A 121 6.48 6.23 12.88
CA LYS A 121 6.51 6.99 14.15
C LYS A 121 6.71 6.07 15.35
N ALA A 122 6.00 4.96 15.41
CA ALA A 122 6.14 3.97 16.49
C ALA A 122 7.55 3.36 16.53
N GLY A 123 8.22 3.23 15.38
CA GLY A 123 9.63 2.86 15.25
C GLY A 123 10.62 4.00 15.55
N GLY A 124 10.16 5.13 16.09
CA GLY A 124 11.01 6.26 16.51
C GLY A 124 11.40 7.22 15.38
N CYS A 125 10.86 7.08 14.17
CA CYS A 125 11.17 7.95 13.04
C CYS A 125 10.66 9.38 13.30
N GLN A 126 11.56 10.37 13.18
CA GLN A 126 11.23 11.80 13.32
C GLN A 126 11.13 12.50 11.97
N LYS A 127 11.75 11.94 10.92
CA LYS A 127 11.67 12.44 9.55
C LYS A 127 11.65 11.27 8.55
N LEU A 128 10.55 11.17 7.80
CA LEU A 128 10.28 10.09 6.84
C LEU A 128 10.56 10.57 5.41
N GLY A 129 11.40 9.83 4.67
CA GLY A 129 11.53 9.97 3.22
C GLY A 129 10.35 9.33 2.50
N ILE A 130 9.90 9.90 1.39
CA ILE A 130 8.74 9.40 0.65
C ILE A 130 9.19 8.99 -0.76
N LEU A 131 9.31 7.69 -1.01
CA LEU A 131 9.52 7.12 -2.35
C LEU A 131 8.17 6.68 -2.91
N ALA A 132 7.56 7.50 -3.76
CA ALA A 132 6.22 7.25 -4.25
C ALA A 132 6.03 7.74 -5.69
N THR A 133 4.89 7.43 -6.30
CA THR A 133 4.54 7.96 -7.61
C THR A 133 4.36 9.48 -7.55
N THR A 134 4.59 10.14 -8.69
CA THR A 134 4.35 11.59 -8.80
C THR A 134 2.91 11.97 -8.41
N GLY A 135 1.92 11.14 -8.79
CA GLY A 135 0.54 11.33 -8.35
C GLY A 135 0.38 11.28 -6.83
N THR A 136 1.03 10.35 -6.13
CA THR A 136 0.98 10.27 -4.67
C THR A 136 1.67 11.47 -4.02
N VAL A 137 2.81 11.90 -4.54
CA VAL A 137 3.54 13.10 -4.05
C VAL A 137 2.72 14.36 -4.27
N ALA A 138 2.13 14.54 -5.46
CA ALA A 138 1.31 15.70 -5.82
C ALA A 138 0.07 15.87 -4.93
N THR A 139 -0.53 14.78 -4.46
CA THR A 139 -1.66 14.83 -3.53
C THR A 139 -1.28 15.24 -2.12
N CYS A 140 0.01 15.29 -1.79
CA CYS A 140 0.52 15.53 -0.43
C CYS A 140 -0.06 14.56 0.63
N SER A 141 -0.47 13.35 0.26
CA SER A 141 -1.16 12.43 1.17
C SER A 141 -0.26 11.99 2.33
N TYR A 142 0.98 11.59 2.04
CA TYR A 142 1.97 11.28 3.08
C TYR A 142 2.37 12.51 3.89
N GLN A 143 2.59 13.65 3.23
CA GLN A 143 3.02 14.90 3.88
C GLN A 143 1.97 15.37 4.91
N ARG A 144 0.68 15.34 4.53
CA ARG A 144 -0.41 15.67 5.47
C ARG A 144 -0.46 14.70 6.64
N MET A 145 -0.28 13.40 6.39
CA MET A 145 -0.31 12.39 7.45
C MET A 145 0.90 12.54 8.39
N CYS A 146 2.10 12.78 7.85
CA CYS A 146 3.29 13.06 8.65
C CYS A 146 3.08 14.29 9.55
N ALA A 147 2.51 15.37 9.00
CA ALA A 147 2.19 16.58 9.77
C ALA A 147 1.17 16.29 10.89
N ALA A 148 0.12 15.51 10.61
CA ALA A 148 -0.87 15.10 11.60
C ALA A 148 -0.27 14.25 12.73
N GLU A 149 0.70 13.42 12.42
CA GLU A 149 1.42 12.58 13.39
C GLU A 149 2.61 13.32 14.06
N GLY A 150 2.91 14.55 13.65
CA GLY A 150 3.99 15.37 14.22
C GLY A 150 5.40 14.92 13.85
N ILE A 151 5.57 14.26 12.70
CA ILE A 151 6.89 13.91 12.15
C ILE A 151 7.17 14.70 10.88
N GLY A 152 8.45 14.98 10.62
CA GLY A 152 8.89 15.61 9.37
C GLY A 152 8.83 14.63 8.20
N CYS A 153 8.84 15.17 6.98
CA CYS A 153 9.00 14.33 5.79
C CYS A 153 9.83 15.03 4.72
N ALA A 154 10.35 14.26 3.77
CA ALA A 154 11.01 14.75 2.57
C ALA A 154 10.65 13.87 1.36
N VAL A 155 10.70 14.46 0.18
CA VAL A 155 10.57 13.77 -1.10
C VAL A 155 11.89 13.86 -1.85
N PRO A 156 12.18 12.97 -2.83
CA PRO A 156 13.31 13.12 -3.72
C PRO A 156 13.32 14.49 -4.41
N CYS A 157 14.48 14.97 -4.82
CA CYS A 157 14.55 16.15 -5.70
C CYS A 157 13.85 15.84 -7.04
N GLU A 158 13.55 16.88 -7.81
CA GLU A 158 12.79 16.72 -9.07
C GLU A 158 13.43 15.71 -10.04
N ALA A 159 14.74 15.76 -10.19
CA ALA A 159 15.47 14.82 -11.07
C ALA A 159 15.38 13.37 -10.56
N ASP A 160 15.54 13.16 -9.26
CA ASP A 160 15.44 11.84 -8.63
C ASP A 160 13.99 11.31 -8.63
N GLN A 161 13.00 12.19 -8.46
CA GLN A 161 11.58 11.84 -8.56
C GLN A 161 11.23 11.40 -9.98
N ALA A 162 11.71 12.12 -11.01
CA ALA A 162 11.52 11.72 -12.41
C ALA A 162 12.21 10.38 -12.69
N ALA A 163 13.46 10.18 -12.24
CA ALA A 163 14.17 8.92 -12.41
C ALA A 163 13.47 7.76 -11.70
N LEU A 164 12.95 7.96 -10.48
CA LEU A 164 12.17 6.96 -9.76
C LEU A 164 10.92 6.54 -10.54
N MET A 165 10.21 7.49 -11.14
CA MET A 165 9.01 7.21 -11.93
C MET A 165 9.34 6.52 -13.24
N ASP A 166 10.14 7.20 -14.10
CA ASP A 166 10.28 6.83 -15.50
C ASP A 166 11.20 5.63 -15.69
N GLN A 167 12.30 5.57 -14.92
CA GLN A 167 13.28 4.51 -15.07
C GLN A 167 12.97 3.32 -14.18
N ILE A 168 12.70 3.52 -12.87
CA ILE A 168 12.53 2.42 -11.92
C ILE A 168 11.10 1.87 -11.97
N ILE A 169 10.08 2.67 -11.63
CA ILE A 169 8.71 2.16 -11.48
C ILE A 169 8.14 1.71 -12.83
N TYR A 170 8.13 2.58 -13.85
CA TYR A 170 7.53 2.26 -15.15
C TYR A 170 8.51 1.56 -16.09
N GLY A 171 9.75 2.05 -16.19
CA GLY A 171 10.74 1.55 -17.12
C GLY A 171 11.29 0.17 -16.79
N GLN A 172 11.30 -0.21 -15.52
CA GLN A 172 11.85 -1.48 -15.04
C GLN A 172 10.80 -2.36 -14.37
N ILE A 173 10.28 -1.99 -13.20
CA ILE A 173 9.43 -2.89 -12.42
C ILE A 173 8.14 -3.26 -13.17
N LYS A 174 7.36 -2.28 -13.61
CA LYS A 174 6.12 -2.53 -14.36
C LYS A 174 6.35 -3.19 -15.72
N SER A 175 7.53 -3.02 -16.28
CA SER A 175 7.95 -3.65 -17.54
C SER A 175 8.57 -5.03 -17.36
N GLY A 176 8.68 -5.54 -16.13
CA GLY A 176 9.26 -6.85 -15.81
C GLY A 176 10.76 -6.94 -16.07
N LYS A 177 11.48 -5.81 -16.02
CA LYS A 177 12.93 -5.74 -16.20
C LYS A 177 13.65 -5.69 -14.84
N PRO A 178 14.93 -6.11 -14.78
CA PRO A 178 15.75 -5.93 -13.59
C PRO A 178 15.83 -4.46 -13.17
N VAL A 179 15.87 -4.22 -11.85
CA VAL A 179 15.97 -2.86 -11.29
C VAL A 179 17.44 -2.42 -11.25
N ASP A 180 17.69 -1.19 -11.67
CA ASP A 180 18.97 -0.50 -11.44
C ASP A 180 19.09 -0.11 -9.97
N MET A 181 19.70 -1.00 -9.19
CA MET A 181 19.86 -0.82 -7.75
C MET A 181 20.84 0.30 -7.39
N ASP A 182 21.79 0.65 -8.28
CA ASP A 182 22.69 1.78 -8.06
C ASP A 182 21.92 3.11 -8.17
N LEU A 183 21.02 3.22 -9.16
CA LEU A 183 20.12 4.37 -9.28
C LEU A 183 19.18 4.46 -8.08
N PHE A 184 18.55 3.35 -7.69
CA PHE A 184 17.65 3.32 -6.53
C PHE A 184 18.38 3.72 -5.24
N GLY A 185 19.59 3.22 -5.04
CA GLY A 185 20.45 3.56 -3.89
C GLY A 185 20.79 5.05 -3.83
N ARG A 186 21.17 5.66 -4.97
CA ARG A 186 21.46 7.12 -5.04
C ARG A 186 20.24 7.97 -4.66
N ILE A 187 19.04 7.60 -5.13
CA ILE A 187 17.80 8.30 -4.77
C ILE A 187 17.55 8.19 -3.26
N ALA A 188 17.75 7.01 -2.69
CA ALA A 188 17.61 6.78 -1.24
C ALA A 188 18.64 7.59 -0.44
N ASP A 189 19.89 7.66 -0.90
CA ASP A 189 20.95 8.45 -0.27
C ASP A 189 20.66 9.95 -0.31
N GLY A 190 19.99 10.44 -1.36
CA GLY A 190 19.46 11.80 -1.41
C GLY A 190 18.47 12.11 -0.27
N LEU A 191 17.63 11.14 0.12
CA LEU A 191 16.74 11.28 1.28
C LEU A 191 17.50 11.20 2.61
N LYS A 192 18.49 10.31 2.73
CA LYS A 192 19.39 10.26 3.91
C LYS A 192 20.12 11.58 4.11
N ALA A 193 20.64 12.17 3.02
CA ALA A 193 21.32 13.47 3.06
C ALA A 193 20.38 14.61 3.50
N GLN A 194 19.08 14.50 3.25
CA GLN A 194 18.07 15.41 3.77
C GLN A 194 17.73 15.15 5.25
N GLY A 195 18.37 14.19 5.92
CA GLY A 195 18.17 13.85 7.33
C GLY A 195 16.98 12.91 7.56
N CYS A 196 16.50 12.18 6.54
CA CYS A 196 15.49 11.14 6.75
C CYS A 196 16.12 9.94 7.47
N GLN A 197 15.45 9.48 8.50
CA GLN A 197 15.88 8.31 9.28
C GLN A 197 15.35 7.01 8.69
N ARG A 198 14.24 7.09 7.98
CA ARG A 198 13.61 6.00 7.21
C ARG A 198 13.03 6.54 5.92
N ALA A 199 12.79 5.67 4.94
CA ALA A 199 12.07 5.99 3.72
C ALA A 199 10.94 4.98 3.48
N VAL A 200 9.74 5.49 3.18
CA VAL A 200 8.63 4.61 2.82
C VAL A 200 8.72 4.18 1.36
N LEU A 201 8.53 2.89 1.12
CA LEU A 201 8.19 2.35 -0.19
C LEU A 201 6.71 2.66 -0.46
N GLY A 202 6.45 3.91 -0.85
CA GLY A 202 5.11 4.49 -1.04
C GLY A 202 4.51 4.24 -2.44
N CYS A 203 5.04 3.25 -3.13
CA CYS A 203 4.46 2.63 -4.31
C CYS A 203 4.62 1.12 -4.16
N THR A 204 3.54 0.38 -4.33
CA THR A 204 3.54 -1.07 -4.11
C THR A 204 4.40 -1.85 -5.10
N GLU A 205 4.77 -1.26 -6.23
CA GLU A 205 5.80 -1.79 -7.11
C GLU A 205 7.18 -1.79 -6.43
N LEU A 206 7.50 -0.82 -5.58
CA LEU A 206 8.77 -0.77 -4.84
C LEU A 206 8.88 -1.89 -3.80
N SER A 207 7.76 -2.43 -3.32
CA SER A 207 7.74 -3.61 -2.46
C SER A 207 8.38 -4.83 -3.13
N LEU A 208 8.29 -4.90 -4.48
CA LEU A 208 8.94 -5.96 -5.26
C LEU A 208 10.47 -5.84 -5.22
N ILE A 209 11.02 -4.62 -5.09
CA ILE A 209 12.47 -4.44 -4.87
C ILE A 209 12.88 -5.06 -3.53
N LYS A 210 12.10 -4.79 -2.47
CA LYS A 210 12.39 -5.38 -1.16
C LYS A 210 12.35 -6.90 -1.20
N ARG A 211 11.36 -7.48 -1.88
CA ARG A 211 11.22 -8.93 -2.08
C ARG A 211 12.42 -9.54 -2.82
N ASP A 212 12.81 -8.92 -3.95
CA ASP A 212 13.73 -9.54 -4.91
C ASP A 212 15.21 -9.27 -4.60
N TYR A 213 15.51 -8.12 -3.98
CA TYR A 213 16.88 -7.69 -3.73
C TYR A 213 17.26 -7.62 -2.25
N GLY A 214 16.26 -7.64 -1.34
CA GLY A 214 16.46 -7.41 0.08
C GLY A 214 16.86 -5.95 0.37
N LEU A 215 16.09 -5.26 1.19
CA LEU A 215 16.39 -3.88 1.60
C LEU A 215 16.61 -3.84 3.11
N ASP A 216 17.47 -2.93 3.56
CA ASP A 216 17.78 -2.72 4.96
C ASP A 216 16.63 -2.03 5.72
N HIS A 217 16.80 -1.86 7.04
CA HIS A 217 15.81 -1.23 7.91
C HIS A 217 15.59 0.28 7.67
N PHE A 218 16.35 0.90 6.77
CA PHE A 218 16.05 2.26 6.32
C PHE A 218 14.70 2.33 5.60
N PHE A 219 14.29 1.25 4.96
CA PHE A 219 13.04 1.20 4.22
C PHE A 219 11.91 0.62 5.06
N ILE A 220 10.73 1.31 5.04
CA ILE A 220 9.47 0.80 5.55
C ILE A 220 8.54 0.51 4.37
N ASP A 221 8.07 -0.71 4.27
CA ASP A 221 7.21 -1.13 3.17
C ASP A 221 5.74 -0.92 3.54
N SER A 222 5.08 -0.03 2.80
CA SER A 222 3.65 0.24 2.99
C SER A 222 2.76 -0.98 2.75
N SER A 223 3.20 -1.92 1.89
CA SER A 223 2.47 -3.18 1.64
C SER A 223 2.57 -4.14 2.83
N GLU A 224 3.75 -4.24 3.47
CA GLU A 224 3.92 -5.03 4.70
C GLU A 224 3.08 -4.48 5.85
N VAL A 225 3.09 -3.15 6.02
CA VAL A 225 2.27 -2.50 7.05
C VAL A 225 0.79 -2.75 6.83
N LEU A 226 0.32 -2.63 5.58
CA LEU A 226 -1.07 -2.92 5.23
C LEU A 226 -1.40 -4.40 5.45
N ALA A 227 -0.52 -5.33 5.06
CA ALA A 227 -0.73 -6.76 5.23
C ALA A 227 -0.85 -7.14 6.71
N LYS A 228 0.06 -6.64 7.56
CA LYS A 228 -0.02 -6.82 9.02
C LYS A 228 -1.37 -6.34 9.58
N ALA A 229 -1.74 -5.10 9.27
CA ALA A 229 -3.00 -4.52 9.74
C ALA A 229 -4.22 -5.29 9.22
N THR A 230 -4.15 -5.83 8.01
CA THR A 230 -5.20 -6.67 7.42
C THR A 230 -5.39 -7.98 8.18
N ILE A 231 -4.27 -8.65 8.51
CA ILE A 231 -4.29 -9.89 9.30
C ILE A 231 -4.92 -9.63 10.68
N GLU A 232 -4.51 -8.55 11.35
CA GLU A 232 -5.04 -8.15 12.65
C GLU A 232 -6.53 -7.80 12.58
N ALA A 233 -6.95 -7.03 11.56
CA ALA A 233 -8.36 -6.64 11.35
C ALA A 233 -9.27 -7.85 11.09
N CYS A 234 -8.73 -8.93 10.55
CA CYS A 234 -9.44 -10.20 10.37
C CYS A 234 -9.35 -11.13 11.60
N GLY A 235 -8.83 -10.64 12.73
CA GLY A 235 -8.76 -11.40 13.99
C GLY A 235 -7.70 -12.51 13.98
N LYS A 236 -6.74 -12.46 13.07
CA LYS A 236 -5.62 -13.41 12.99
C LYS A 236 -4.35 -12.80 13.56
N THR A 237 -3.35 -13.65 13.83
CA THR A 237 -2.06 -13.21 14.39
C THR A 237 -1.03 -13.06 13.27
N PRO A 238 -0.49 -11.84 13.04
CA PRO A 238 0.60 -11.64 12.09
C PRO A 238 1.93 -12.19 12.64
N VAL A 239 2.78 -12.71 11.75
CA VAL A 239 4.12 -13.22 12.07
C VAL A 239 5.15 -12.78 11.03
N GLY A 240 6.41 -12.60 11.44
CA GLY A 240 7.53 -12.36 10.53
C GLY A 240 7.59 -10.96 9.90
N PHE A 241 6.87 -9.99 10.44
CA PHE A 241 7.04 -8.58 10.06
C PHE A 241 8.12 -7.93 10.92
N ASP A 242 9.04 -7.24 10.26
CA ASP A 242 10.17 -6.54 10.89
C ASP A 242 10.29 -5.12 10.31
N PHE A 243 9.52 -4.15 10.88
CA PHE A 243 9.54 -2.74 10.47
C PHE A 243 9.27 -1.77 11.62
#